data_72203a81b03cda4a943c6d1afed5f002
#
_entry.id   72203a81b03cda4a943c6d1afed5f002
#
_cell.length_a   1.000
_cell.length_b   1.000
_cell.length_c   1.000
_cell.angle_alpha   90.00
_cell.angle_beta   90.00
_cell.angle_gamma   90.00
#
_symmetry.space_group_name_H-M   'P 1'
#
loop_
_entity.id
_entity.type
_entity.pdbx_description
1 polymer ?
#
loop_
_entity_poly.entity_id
_entity_poly.type
_entity_poly.pdbx_seq_one_letter_code
_entity_poly.pdbx_strand_id
1 'polypeptide(L)'
;LCDVLGISVNDLLCGEVVTMDNYNKELENNLLEMIKQKEQADKRLLSVEVFIGITATVVLFALIFVAAFVQMSNGLRITLIVFGFVLFLAGCFYALRMEQVAGYYTCKECGHRYVPTYRAVAMAPHMGRTRYMRCPQCEKKSWQKKVLSKD
;
A
#
# COMPACT_ATOMS: atom_id res chain seq x y z
N LEU A 1 -48.61 -1.04 10.15
CA LEU A 1 -48.30 -0.60 11.54
C LEU A 1 -47.29 0.56 11.53
N CYS A 2 -46.23 0.43 10.79
CA CYS A 2 -45.20 1.50 10.65
C CYS A 2 -45.76 2.79 10.07
N ASP A 3 -46.64 2.71 9.06
CA ASP A 3 -47.29 3.89 8.44
C ASP A 3 -48.23 4.63 9.40
N VAL A 4 -48.87 3.88 10.35
CA VAL A 4 -49.78 4.47 11.36
C VAL A 4 -49.00 5.14 12.49
N LEU A 5 -47.79 4.64 12.78
CA LEU A 5 -46.95 5.15 13.86
C LEU A 5 -45.93 6.19 13.36
N GLY A 6 -45.82 6.41 12.03
CA GLY A 6 -44.86 7.34 11.40
C GLY A 6 -43.41 6.96 11.62
N ILE A 7 -43.13 5.67 11.86
CA ILE A 7 -41.78 5.15 12.08
C ILE A 7 -41.38 4.19 10.95
N SER A 8 -40.09 4.10 10.63
CA SER A 8 -39.61 3.11 9.67
C SER A 8 -39.54 1.70 10.26
N VAL A 9 -39.53 0.69 9.40
CA VAL A 9 -39.32 -0.71 9.82
C VAL A 9 -37.99 -0.89 10.56
N ASN A 10 -37.02 -0.09 10.18
CA ASN A 10 -35.68 -0.08 10.78
C ASN A 10 -35.71 0.47 12.23
N ASP A 11 -36.48 1.55 12.44
CA ASP A 11 -36.68 2.14 13.78
C ASP A 11 -37.36 1.14 14.73
N LEU A 12 -38.29 0.36 14.17
CA LEU A 12 -39.01 -0.69 14.93
C LEU A 12 -38.06 -1.84 15.33
N LEU A 13 -37.12 -2.20 14.47
CA LEU A 13 -36.17 -3.28 14.72
C LEU A 13 -34.99 -2.83 15.61
N CYS A 14 -34.56 -1.59 15.52
CA CYS A 14 -33.44 -1.03 16.30
C CYS A 14 -33.90 -0.46 17.66
N GLY A 15 -35.21 -0.25 17.87
CA GLY A 15 -35.76 0.29 19.12
C GLY A 15 -35.52 1.78 19.35
N GLU A 16 -34.98 2.48 18.38
CA GLU A 16 -34.72 3.93 18.40
C GLU A 16 -35.29 4.60 17.14
N VAL A 17 -35.93 5.76 17.30
CA VAL A 17 -36.33 6.60 16.15
C VAL A 17 -35.12 7.31 15.60
N VAL A 18 -34.56 6.77 14.50
CA VAL A 18 -33.41 7.35 13.83
C VAL A 18 -33.87 8.52 12.96
N THR A 19 -33.69 9.74 13.44
CA THR A 19 -33.91 10.93 12.62
C THR A 19 -32.89 10.96 11.48
N MET A 20 -33.27 11.50 10.30
CA MET A 20 -32.38 11.61 9.13
C MET A 20 -31.04 12.29 9.47
N ASP A 21 -31.05 13.24 10.39
CA ASP A 21 -29.85 13.94 10.88
C ASP A 21 -28.92 13.00 11.66
N ASN A 22 -29.46 12.13 12.55
CA ASN A 22 -28.67 11.16 13.29
C ASN A 22 -28.10 10.09 12.36
N TYR A 23 -28.89 9.63 11.37
CA TYR A 23 -28.42 8.67 10.37
C TYR A 23 -27.27 9.22 9.53
N ASN A 24 -27.38 10.45 9.05
CA ASN A 24 -26.32 11.12 8.28
C ASN A 24 -25.05 11.30 9.12
N LYS A 25 -25.19 11.64 10.40
CA LYS A 25 -24.07 11.82 11.32
C LYS A 25 -23.37 10.49 11.66
N GLU A 26 -24.14 9.43 11.85
CA GLU A 26 -23.54 8.07 12.01
C GLU A 26 -22.83 7.60 10.75
N LEU A 27 -23.43 7.83 9.59
CA LEU A 27 -22.80 7.48 8.31
C LEU A 27 -21.49 8.23 8.10
N GLU A 28 -21.47 9.54 8.43
CA GLU A 28 -20.25 10.37 8.35
C GLU A 28 -19.17 9.86 9.33
N ASN A 29 -19.54 9.55 10.57
CA ASN A 29 -18.62 8.99 11.57
C ASN A 29 -18.06 7.64 11.13
N ASN A 30 -18.89 6.74 10.62
CA ASN A 30 -18.46 5.45 10.10
C ASN A 30 -17.51 5.59 8.92
N LEU A 31 -17.80 6.54 8.01
CA LEU A 31 -16.90 6.88 6.88
C LEU A 31 -15.54 7.39 7.37
N LEU A 32 -15.54 8.30 8.34
CA LEU A 32 -14.30 8.84 8.94
C LEU A 32 -13.48 7.74 9.64
N GLU A 33 -14.14 6.82 10.34
CA GLU A 33 -13.46 5.66 10.96
C GLU A 33 -12.84 4.74 9.90
N MET A 34 -13.58 4.42 8.83
CA MET A 34 -13.07 3.60 7.74
C MET A 34 -11.86 4.26 7.05
N ILE A 35 -11.87 5.56 6.85
CA ILE A 35 -10.73 6.31 6.30
C ILE A 35 -9.53 6.21 7.23
N LYS A 36 -9.72 6.43 8.54
CA LYS A 36 -8.64 6.31 9.54
C LYS A 36 -8.06 4.90 9.61
N GLN A 37 -8.91 3.88 9.59
CA GLN A 37 -8.49 2.48 9.59
C GLN A 37 -7.66 2.16 8.34
N LYS A 38 -8.10 2.63 7.17
CA LYS A 38 -7.35 2.47 5.92
C LYS A 38 -5.99 3.17 5.96
N GLU A 39 -5.93 4.40 6.44
CA GLU A 39 -4.64 5.10 6.59
C GLU A 39 -3.68 4.37 7.54
N GLN A 40 -4.19 3.81 8.63
CA GLN A 40 -3.38 3.02 9.56
C GLN A 40 -2.89 1.72 8.93
N ALA A 41 -3.75 1.03 8.17
CA ALA A 41 -3.38 -0.16 7.43
C ALA A 41 -2.30 0.15 6.38
N ASP A 42 -2.46 1.23 5.63
CA ASP A 42 -1.48 1.67 4.63
C ASP A 42 -0.13 2.06 5.27
N LYS A 43 -0.14 2.71 6.43
CA LYS A 43 1.09 3.00 7.21
C LYS A 43 1.80 1.71 7.65
N ARG A 44 1.03 0.72 8.12
CA ARG A 44 1.58 -0.60 8.51
C ARG A 44 2.19 -1.32 7.30
N LEU A 45 1.49 -1.34 6.17
CA LEU A 45 2.00 -1.94 4.93
C LEU A 45 3.33 -1.31 4.49
N LEU A 46 3.45 0.02 4.56
CA LEU A 46 4.70 0.71 4.24
C LEU A 46 5.83 0.44 5.23
N SER A 47 5.52 0.18 6.50
CA SER A 47 6.53 -0.25 7.47
C SER A 47 7.01 -1.68 7.19
N VAL A 48 6.08 -2.58 6.87
CA VAL A 48 6.41 -3.96 6.50
C VAL A 48 7.22 -4.02 5.21
N GLU A 49 6.93 -3.18 4.22
CA GLU A 49 7.72 -3.01 2.99
C GLU A 49 9.19 -2.74 3.31
N VAL A 50 9.46 -1.73 4.16
CA VAL A 50 10.82 -1.36 4.57
C VAL A 50 11.50 -2.52 5.31
N PHE A 51 10.77 -3.17 6.22
CA PHE A 51 11.29 -4.31 6.98
C PHE A 51 11.68 -5.48 6.06
N ILE A 52 10.83 -5.84 5.08
CA ILE A 52 11.12 -6.87 4.09
C ILE A 52 12.36 -6.49 3.28
N GLY A 53 12.48 -5.24 2.83
CA GLY A 53 13.63 -4.78 2.06
C GLY A 53 14.93 -4.89 2.85
N ILE A 54 14.95 -4.46 4.10
CA ILE A 54 16.11 -4.56 4.98
C ILE A 54 16.46 -6.03 5.23
N THR A 55 15.49 -6.87 5.59
CA THR A 55 15.70 -8.28 5.89
C THR A 55 16.24 -9.02 4.67
N ALA A 56 15.66 -8.82 3.49
CA ALA A 56 16.13 -9.44 2.25
C ALA A 56 17.57 -9.03 1.91
N THR A 57 17.92 -7.78 2.14
CA THR A 57 19.28 -7.26 1.93
C THR A 57 20.28 -7.90 2.91
N VAL A 58 19.93 -7.95 4.20
CA VAL A 58 20.79 -8.57 5.23
C VAL A 58 21.03 -10.05 4.94
N VAL A 59 19.98 -10.79 4.57
CA VAL A 59 20.09 -12.22 4.21
C VAL A 59 20.99 -12.40 3.00
N LEU A 60 20.84 -11.58 1.96
CA LEU A 60 21.69 -11.65 0.77
C LEU A 60 23.16 -11.43 1.14
N PHE A 61 23.47 -10.40 1.92
CA PHE A 61 24.86 -10.12 2.34
C PHE A 61 25.42 -11.24 3.23
N ALA A 62 24.62 -11.80 4.14
CA ALA A 62 25.02 -12.92 4.97
C ALA A 62 25.38 -14.15 4.12
N LEU A 63 24.58 -14.49 3.11
CA LEU A 63 24.87 -15.60 2.20
C LEU A 63 26.10 -15.35 1.34
N ILE A 64 26.30 -14.13 0.85
CA ILE A 64 27.53 -13.75 0.12
C ILE A 64 28.74 -13.86 1.04
N PHE A 65 28.65 -13.40 2.30
CA PHE A 65 29.73 -13.48 3.27
C PHE A 65 30.10 -14.93 3.55
N VAL A 66 29.11 -15.81 3.80
CA VAL A 66 29.33 -17.24 3.99
C VAL A 66 30.00 -17.84 2.75
N ALA A 67 29.52 -17.53 1.54
CA ALA A 67 30.10 -18.03 0.30
C ALA A 67 31.55 -17.55 0.06
N ALA A 68 31.92 -16.37 0.58
CA ALA A 68 33.27 -15.82 0.43
C ALA A 68 34.30 -16.42 1.42
N PHE A 69 33.89 -16.61 2.69
CA PHE A 69 34.83 -16.93 3.77
C PHE A 69 34.82 -18.39 4.17
N VAL A 70 33.76 -19.16 3.91
CA VAL A 70 33.69 -20.57 4.22
C VAL A 70 34.29 -21.40 3.09
N GLN A 71 35.18 -22.34 3.43
CA GLN A 71 35.72 -23.27 2.45
C GLN A 71 34.66 -24.29 2.02
N MET A 72 34.26 -24.18 0.76
CA MET A 72 33.25 -25.06 0.16
C MET A 72 33.55 -25.29 -1.33
N SER A 73 32.90 -26.30 -1.92
CA SER A 73 33.02 -26.55 -3.35
C SER A 73 32.45 -25.41 -4.16
N ASN A 74 33.03 -25.17 -5.33
CA ASN A 74 32.56 -24.07 -6.24
C ASN A 74 31.07 -24.23 -6.61
N GLY A 75 30.61 -25.47 -6.79
CA GLY A 75 29.20 -25.75 -7.06
C GLY A 75 28.27 -25.24 -5.94
N LEU A 76 28.57 -25.57 -4.69
CA LEU A 76 27.80 -25.14 -3.53
C LEU A 76 27.83 -23.62 -3.36
N ARG A 77 29.00 -23.00 -3.58
CA ARG A 77 29.17 -21.53 -3.54
C ARG A 77 28.21 -20.81 -4.54
N ILE A 78 28.22 -21.28 -5.79
CA ILE A 78 27.35 -20.71 -6.83
C ILE A 78 25.88 -20.90 -6.47
N THR A 79 25.51 -22.10 -6.01
CA THR A 79 24.12 -22.39 -5.61
C THR A 79 23.65 -21.48 -4.48
N LEU A 80 24.47 -21.24 -3.46
CA LEU A 80 24.12 -20.31 -2.36
C LEU A 80 23.92 -18.87 -2.82
N ILE A 81 24.79 -18.38 -3.69
CA ILE A 81 24.68 -17.01 -4.23
C ILE A 81 23.42 -16.88 -5.08
N VAL A 82 23.17 -17.82 -6.00
CA VAL A 82 21.98 -17.81 -6.85
C VAL A 82 20.71 -17.88 -6.01
N PHE A 83 20.66 -18.75 -5.01
CA PHE A 83 19.53 -18.87 -4.09
C PHE A 83 19.27 -17.56 -3.33
N GLY A 84 20.32 -16.94 -2.76
CA GLY A 84 20.23 -15.66 -2.08
C GLY A 84 19.70 -14.55 -3.01
N PHE A 85 20.14 -14.55 -4.26
CA PHE A 85 19.68 -13.58 -5.24
C PHE A 85 18.22 -13.77 -5.63
N VAL A 86 17.76 -15.01 -5.78
CA VAL A 86 16.34 -15.33 -6.05
C VAL A 86 15.45 -14.86 -4.89
N LEU A 87 15.85 -15.14 -3.64
CA LEU A 87 15.12 -14.65 -2.46
C LEU A 87 15.07 -13.13 -2.39
N PHE A 88 16.17 -12.47 -2.69
CA PHE A 88 16.24 -11.01 -2.74
C PHE A 88 15.30 -10.42 -3.79
N LEU A 89 15.31 -10.98 -5.01
CA LEU A 89 14.38 -10.54 -6.07
C LEU A 89 12.92 -10.73 -5.67
N ALA A 90 12.58 -11.88 -5.07
CA ALA A 90 11.23 -12.13 -4.56
C ALA A 90 10.83 -11.08 -3.51
N GLY A 91 11.72 -10.75 -2.56
CA GLY A 91 11.52 -9.69 -1.58
C GLY A 91 11.26 -8.33 -2.22
N CYS A 92 12.05 -7.95 -3.24
CA CYS A 92 11.86 -6.72 -4.00
C CYS A 92 10.48 -6.68 -4.71
N PHE A 93 10.05 -7.78 -5.33
CA PHE A 93 8.73 -7.86 -5.96
C PHE A 93 7.60 -7.66 -4.95
N TYR A 94 7.67 -8.27 -3.79
CA TYR A 94 6.68 -8.10 -2.72
C TYR A 94 6.68 -6.67 -2.17
N ALA A 95 7.84 -6.08 -1.92
CA ALA A 95 7.97 -4.71 -1.44
C ALA A 95 7.35 -3.72 -2.43
N LEU A 96 7.67 -3.83 -3.73
CA LEU A 96 7.07 -3.01 -4.78
C LEU A 96 5.54 -3.18 -4.88
N ARG A 97 5.04 -4.40 -4.65
CA ARG A 97 3.61 -4.65 -4.64
C ARG A 97 2.91 -3.98 -3.47
N MET A 98 3.50 -4.05 -2.27
CA MET A 98 3.00 -3.34 -1.09
C MET A 98 3.03 -1.83 -1.30
N GLU A 99 4.13 -1.30 -1.83
CA GLU A 99 4.22 0.13 -2.15
C GLU A 99 3.15 0.55 -3.16
N GLN A 100 2.86 -0.24 -4.18
CA GLN A 100 1.83 0.08 -5.16
C GLN A 100 0.44 0.18 -4.53
N VAL A 101 0.08 -0.79 -3.67
CA VAL A 101 -1.28 -0.93 -3.10
C VAL A 101 -1.53 0.07 -1.98
N ALA A 102 -0.52 0.37 -1.16
CA ALA A 102 -0.65 1.28 -0.02
C ALA A 102 -0.76 2.73 -0.49
N GLY A 103 -1.89 3.38 -0.22
CA GLY A 103 -2.13 4.81 -0.50
C GLY A 103 -2.30 5.18 -1.98
N TYR A 104 -2.13 6.45 -2.26
CA TYR A 104 -2.36 7.05 -3.58
C TYR A 104 -1.14 7.84 -4.05
N TYR A 105 -1.04 8.07 -5.35
CA TYR A 105 -0.08 9.01 -5.93
C TYR A 105 -0.79 10.27 -6.40
N THR A 106 -0.27 11.44 -6.03
CA THR A 106 -0.82 12.74 -6.42
C THR A 106 0.00 13.33 -7.57
N CYS A 107 -0.67 13.67 -8.65
CA CYS A 107 -0.05 14.38 -9.76
C CYS A 107 0.28 15.81 -9.36
N LYS A 108 1.51 16.26 -9.61
CA LYS A 108 1.94 17.62 -9.30
C LYS A 108 1.28 18.68 -10.19
N GLU A 109 0.87 18.29 -11.42
CA GLU A 109 0.33 19.21 -12.43
C GLU A 109 -1.17 19.47 -12.28
N CYS A 110 -1.96 18.41 -12.02
CA CYS A 110 -3.42 18.52 -11.97
C CYS A 110 -4.03 18.11 -10.62
N GLY A 111 -3.21 17.72 -9.63
CA GLY A 111 -3.70 17.31 -8.31
C GLY A 111 -4.42 15.96 -8.27
N HIS A 112 -4.60 15.29 -9.42
CA HIS A 112 -5.32 14.02 -9.47
C HIS A 112 -4.64 12.94 -8.63
N ARG A 113 -5.44 12.24 -7.79
CA ARG A 113 -4.98 11.16 -6.91
C ARG A 113 -5.46 9.82 -7.43
N TYR A 114 -4.55 8.90 -7.64
CA TYR A 114 -4.85 7.58 -8.20
C TYR A 114 -3.87 6.51 -7.72
N VAL A 115 -4.26 5.26 -7.90
CA VAL A 115 -3.38 4.10 -7.69
C VAL A 115 -2.80 3.70 -9.04
N PRO A 116 -1.48 3.79 -9.24
CA PRO A 116 -0.85 3.43 -10.50
C PRO A 116 -0.84 1.92 -10.72
N THR A 117 -0.62 1.50 -11.96
CA THR A 117 -0.40 0.08 -12.26
C THR A 117 0.95 -0.39 -11.72
N TYR A 118 1.08 -1.68 -11.39
CA TYR A 118 2.33 -2.26 -10.91
C TYR A 118 3.52 -1.97 -11.85
N ARG A 119 3.32 -2.12 -13.17
CA ARG A 119 4.37 -1.85 -14.17
C ARG A 119 4.82 -0.39 -14.14
N ALA A 120 3.88 0.55 -13.99
CA ALA A 120 4.22 1.97 -13.89
C ALA A 120 5.08 2.26 -12.64
N VAL A 121 4.77 1.62 -11.50
CA VAL A 121 5.55 1.76 -10.27
C VAL A 121 6.93 1.11 -10.40
N ALA A 122 6.98 -0.12 -10.91
CA ALA A 122 8.22 -0.90 -10.99
C ALA A 122 9.24 -0.29 -11.96
N MET A 123 8.78 0.30 -13.08
CA MET A 123 9.66 0.86 -14.12
C MET A 123 9.91 2.37 -13.98
N ALA A 124 9.23 3.04 -13.04
CA ALA A 124 9.41 4.48 -12.85
C ALA A 124 10.69 4.81 -12.09
N PRO A 125 11.49 5.77 -12.56
CA PRO A 125 12.53 6.36 -11.73
C PRO A 125 11.93 6.87 -10.41
N HIS A 126 12.60 6.60 -9.29
CA HIS A 126 12.10 6.97 -7.97
C HIS A 126 13.13 7.74 -7.16
N MET A 127 12.65 8.64 -6.33
CA MET A 127 13.43 9.33 -5.33
C MET A 127 12.67 9.28 -4.00
N GLY A 128 13.07 8.37 -3.12
CA GLY A 128 12.28 8.00 -1.95
C GLY A 128 10.91 7.44 -2.36
N ARG A 129 9.85 8.03 -1.83
CA ARG A 129 8.45 7.65 -2.16
C ARG A 129 7.83 8.49 -3.29
N THR A 130 8.62 9.23 -4.04
CA THR A 130 8.19 10.02 -5.20
C THR A 130 8.65 9.32 -6.47
N ARG A 131 7.75 9.17 -7.45
CA ARG A 131 8.03 8.47 -8.70
C ARG A 131 7.74 9.34 -9.91
N TYR A 132 8.57 9.22 -10.94
CA TYR A 132 8.38 9.93 -12.20
C TYR A 132 7.50 9.11 -13.13
N MET A 133 6.20 9.45 -13.19
CA MET A 133 5.19 8.68 -13.91
C MET A 133 4.29 9.59 -14.74
N ARG A 134 3.57 8.99 -15.72
CA ARG A 134 2.54 9.66 -16.50
C ARG A 134 1.22 9.66 -15.73
N CYS A 135 0.60 10.82 -15.58
CA CYS A 135 -0.72 10.93 -14.97
C CYS A 135 -1.80 10.39 -15.91
N PRO A 136 -2.76 9.56 -15.44
CA PRO A 136 -3.82 9.04 -16.29
C PRO A 136 -4.85 10.11 -16.69
N GLN A 137 -4.95 11.22 -15.94
CA GLN A 137 -5.93 12.28 -16.22
C GLN A 137 -5.39 13.38 -17.13
N CYS A 138 -4.22 13.96 -16.82
CA CYS A 138 -3.65 15.05 -17.62
C CYS A 138 -2.58 14.58 -18.60
N GLU A 139 -2.25 13.29 -18.62
CA GLU A 139 -1.27 12.62 -19.47
C GLU A 139 0.17 13.17 -19.40
N LYS A 140 0.43 14.18 -18.60
CA LYS A 140 1.77 14.74 -18.40
C LYS A 140 2.63 13.83 -17.53
N LYS A 141 3.91 13.75 -17.83
CA LYS A 141 4.92 13.11 -16.98
C LYS A 141 5.39 14.09 -15.93
N SER A 142 5.30 13.70 -14.64
CA SER A 142 5.76 14.52 -13.52
C SER A 142 6.20 13.67 -12.34
N TRP A 143 6.93 14.27 -11.41
CA TRP A 143 7.25 13.66 -10.14
C TRP A 143 5.99 13.61 -9.26
N GLN A 144 5.49 12.43 -9.02
CA GLN A 144 4.25 12.19 -8.29
C GLN A 144 4.55 11.72 -6.89
N LYS A 145 4.04 12.45 -5.91
CA LYS A 145 4.27 12.18 -4.49
C LYS A 145 3.24 11.17 -3.99
N LYS A 146 3.71 10.22 -3.19
CA LYS A 146 2.82 9.28 -2.50
C LYS A 146 2.13 9.95 -1.32
N VAL A 147 0.81 9.74 -1.21
CA VAL A 147 -0.06 10.21 -0.12
C VAL A 147 -0.90 9.05 0.40
N LEU A 148 -1.19 9.04 1.69
CA LEU A 148 -1.95 7.96 2.33
C LEU A 148 -3.46 8.24 2.32
N SER A 149 -3.84 9.52 2.35
CA SER A 149 -5.24 9.94 2.26
C SER A 149 -5.64 10.31 0.84
N LYS A 150 -6.90 10.15 0.51
CA LYS A 150 -7.49 10.56 -0.76
C LYS A 150 -7.95 12.03 -0.74
N ASP A 151 -8.05 12.64 0.42
CA ASP A 151 -8.52 14.01 0.65
C ASP A 151 -7.38 15.03 0.65
#